data_1ff96975f10cfe651b09a18ceb701b0b
#
_entry.id   1ff96975f10cfe651b09a18ceb701b0b
#
_cell.length_a   1.000
_cell.length_b   1.000
_cell.length_c   1.000
_cell.angle_alpha   90.00
_cell.angle_beta   90.00
_cell.angle_gamma   90.00
#
_symmetry.space_group_name_H-M   'P 1'
#
loop_
_entity.id
_entity.type
_entity.pdbx_description
1 polymer ?
#
loop_
_entity_poly.entity_id
_entity_poly.type
_entity_poly.pdbx_seq_one_letter_code
_entity_poly.pdbx_strand_id
1 'polypeptide(L)'
;MNKKVVKPRLAIISCVLLAAVALVSAQSKTSNATAGSQLETRCGWFSNPTPSNVSLHDRDGEWIIGVQGGHQAKGDWPTFGPKQWVETNVHYGYGCACLRLRVNRESHEVIEIQSSRARPLSVCGKDRRLKRWKFEWEK
;
A
#
# COMPACT_ATOMS: atom_id res chain seq x y z
N MET A 1 19.60 -58.85 -74.20
CA MET A 1 19.86 -59.41 -72.87
C MET A 1 19.97 -58.23 -71.92
N ASN A 2 18.87 -57.82 -71.33
CA ASN A 2 18.83 -56.67 -70.44
C ASN A 2 18.38 -57.08 -69.04
N LYS A 3 19.35 -57.12 -68.15
CA LYS A 3 19.07 -57.37 -66.72
C LYS A 3 18.51 -56.11 -66.10
N LYS A 4 17.23 -56.14 -65.75
CA LYS A 4 16.60 -55.06 -64.94
C LYS A 4 17.04 -55.20 -63.51
N VAL A 5 17.79 -54.25 -63.06
CA VAL A 5 18.16 -54.13 -61.64
C VAL A 5 16.97 -53.50 -60.90
N VAL A 6 16.35 -54.31 -60.05
CA VAL A 6 15.31 -53.86 -59.16
C VAL A 6 16.00 -53.26 -57.92
N LYS A 7 15.84 -51.96 -57.75
CA LYS A 7 16.30 -51.26 -56.55
C LYS A 7 15.29 -51.47 -55.41
N PRO A 8 15.73 -51.92 -54.26
CA PRO A 8 14.82 -51.94 -53.10
C PRO A 8 14.50 -50.53 -52.63
N ARG A 9 13.22 -50.22 -52.57
CA ARG A 9 12.73 -49.01 -51.99
C ARG A 9 12.90 -49.12 -50.47
N LEU A 10 13.86 -48.39 -49.95
CA LEU A 10 14.05 -48.21 -48.50
C LEU A 10 12.84 -47.41 -47.98
N ALA A 11 11.95 -48.08 -47.31
CA ALA A 11 10.86 -47.42 -46.61
C ALA A 11 11.47 -46.70 -45.39
N ILE A 12 11.62 -45.40 -45.60
CA ILE A 12 11.99 -44.52 -44.47
C ILE A 12 10.74 -44.41 -43.58
N ILE A 13 10.72 -45.20 -42.56
CA ILE A 13 9.75 -45.03 -41.46
C ILE A 13 10.19 -43.78 -40.72
N SER A 14 9.58 -42.69 -41.12
CA SER A 14 9.69 -41.42 -40.38
C SER A 14 8.97 -41.58 -39.05
N CYS A 15 9.72 -41.97 -38.03
CA CYS A 15 9.26 -41.82 -36.65
C CYS A 15 9.12 -40.34 -36.36
N VAL A 16 7.92 -39.84 -36.59
CA VAL A 16 7.51 -38.52 -36.08
C VAL A 16 7.37 -38.68 -34.56
N LEU A 17 8.47 -38.47 -33.87
CA LEU A 17 8.47 -38.23 -32.45
C LEU A 17 7.70 -36.92 -32.20
N LEU A 18 6.41 -37.07 -31.94
CA LEU A 18 5.59 -36.00 -31.35
C LEU A 18 6.15 -35.74 -29.94
N ALA A 19 7.16 -34.90 -29.87
CA ALA A 19 7.53 -34.27 -28.62
C ALA A 19 6.36 -33.34 -28.24
N ALA A 20 5.45 -33.89 -27.44
CA ALA A 20 4.47 -33.10 -26.73
C ALA A 20 5.23 -32.25 -25.72
N VAL A 21 5.61 -31.05 -26.14
CA VAL A 21 6.08 -30.00 -25.25
C VAL A 21 4.87 -29.61 -24.42
N ALA A 22 4.74 -30.23 -23.27
CA ALA A 22 3.83 -29.77 -22.22
C ALA A 22 4.33 -28.39 -21.79
N LEU A 23 3.78 -27.35 -22.39
CA LEU A 23 3.84 -25.99 -21.89
C LEU A 23 3.11 -26.02 -20.55
N VAL A 24 3.87 -26.28 -19.48
CA VAL A 24 3.44 -26.00 -18.14
C VAL A 24 3.36 -24.49 -18.06
N SER A 25 2.20 -23.97 -18.40
CA SER A 25 1.84 -22.60 -18.08
C SER A 25 1.86 -22.50 -16.56
N ALA A 26 2.99 -22.07 -16.01
CA ALA A 26 3.06 -21.58 -14.66
C ALA A 26 2.12 -20.36 -14.61
N GLN A 27 0.86 -20.63 -14.30
CA GLN A 27 -0.08 -19.59 -13.91
C GLN A 27 0.47 -19.06 -12.59
N SER A 28 1.29 -18.02 -12.70
CA SER A 28 1.54 -17.13 -11.59
C SER A 28 0.17 -16.73 -11.08
N LYS A 29 -0.26 -17.34 -9.97
CA LYS A 29 -1.38 -16.83 -9.20
C LYS A 29 -0.95 -15.45 -8.77
N THR A 30 -1.21 -14.45 -9.60
CA THR A 30 -1.26 -13.08 -9.18
C THR A 30 -2.34 -13.07 -8.12
N SER A 31 -1.91 -13.17 -6.88
CA SER A 31 -2.77 -12.91 -5.75
C SER A 31 -3.23 -11.47 -5.96
N ASN A 32 -4.42 -11.31 -6.49
CA ASN A 32 -5.18 -10.06 -6.35
C ASN A 32 -5.50 -9.94 -4.86
N ALA A 33 -4.47 -9.73 -4.04
CA ALA A 33 -4.61 -9.20 -2.73
C ALA A 33 -5.28 -7.86 -2.95
N THR A 34 -6.58 -7.81 -2.70
CA THR A 34 -7.36 -6.58 -2.63
C THR A 34 -6.48 -5.55 -1.94
N ALA A 35 -6.13 -4.48 -2.64
CA ALA A 35 -5.09 -3.50 -2.25
C ALA A 35 -5.38 -2.77 -0.92
N GLY A 36 -6.32 -3.26 -0.12
CA GLY A 36 -6.74 -2.72 1.15
C GLY A 36 -6.78 -3.70 2.32
N SER A 37 -6.30 -4.95 2.16
CA SER A 37 -6.53 -5.95 3.22
C SER A 37 -5.39 -6.11 4.22
N GLN A 38 -4.18 -5.67 3.90
CA GLN A 38 -3.03 -5.88 4.77
C GLN A 38 -2.95 -4.80 5.85
N LEU A 39 -2.83 -5.27 7.09
CA LEU A 39 -2.61 -4.40 8.24
C LEU A 39 -1.15 -3.94 8.25
N GLU A 40 -0.94 -2.63 8.35
CA GLU A 40 0.39 -2.03 8.37
C GLU A 40 0.52 -0.98 9.46
N THR A 41 1.76 -0.66 9.83
CA THR A 41 2.04 0.40 10.79
C THR A 41 2.61 1.61 10.06
N ARG A 42 1.99 2.77 10.25
CA ARG A 42 2.42 4.05 9.72
C ARG A 42 2.64 5.05 10.83
N CYS A 43 3.74 5.79 10.76
CA CYS A 43 4.08 6.82 11.73
C CYS A 43 4.33 8.15 11.01
N GLY A 44 3.79 9.21 11.57
CA GLY A 44 3.91 10.53 10.96
C GLY A 44 3.17 11.60 11.75
N TRP A 45 2.93 12.71 11.09
CA TRP A 45 2.13 13.80 11.62
C TRP A 45 0.64 13.48 11.44
N PHE A 46 -0.05 13.29 12.55
CA PHE A 46 -1.51 13.20 12.60
C PHE A 46 -2.05 14.63 12.67
N SER A 47 -2.85 15.02 11.72
CA SER A 47 -3.43 16.35 11.64
C SER A 47 -4.95 16.31 11.67
N ASN A 48 -5.54 17.29 12.36
CA ASN A 48 -6.97 17.56 12.39
C ASN A 48 -7.15 19.09 12.42
N PRO A 49 -6.98 19.77 11.27
CA PRO A 49 -7.00 21.24 11.23
C PRO A 49 -8.39 21.82 11.37
N THR A 50 -9.44 21.06 11.08
CA THR A 50 -10.85 21.47 11.14
C THR A 50 -11.71 20.26 11.48
N PRO A 51 -13.00 20.43 11.88
CA PRO A 51 -13.85 19.31 12.25
C PRO A 51 -13.86 18.18 11.23
N SER A 52 -13.52 16.97 11.67
CA SER A 52 -13.58 15.72 10.88
C SER A 52 -12.70 15.68 9.62
N ASN A 53 -11.83 16.66 9.38
CA ASN A 53 -10.83 16.61 8.33
C ASN A 53 -9.51 16.14 8.93
N VAL A 54 -9.25 14.84 8.83
CA VAL A 54 -8.17 14.18 9.55
C VAL A 54 -7.29 13.41 8.58
N SER A 55 -5.98 13.59 8.72
CA SER A 55 -4.99 12.88 7.90
C SER A 55 -3.77 12.44 8.72
N LEU A 56 -3.10 11.40 8.25
CA LEU A 56 -1.76 11.02 8.67
C LEU A 56 -0.78 11.36 7.55
N HIS A 57 0.16 12.22 7.82
CA HIS A 57 1.22 12.61 6.89
C HIS A 57 2.50 11.85 7.23
N ASP A 58 2.81 10.83 6.46
CA ASP A 58 4.00 10.02 6.67
C ASP A 58 5.08 10.25 5.58
N ARG A 59 6.07 9.39 5.56
CA ARG A 59 7.15 9.43 4.57
C ARG A 59 6.67 9.11 3.15
N ASP A 60 5.59 8.35 3.00
CA ASP A 60 5.11 7.87 1.71
C ASP A 60 4.05 8.81 1.12
N GLY A 61 3.31 9.53 1.98
CA GLY A 61 2.27 10.44 1.53
C GLY A 61 1.33 10.91 2.63
N GLU A 62 0.25 11.51 2.20
CA GLU A 62 -0.90 11.83 3.02
C GLU A 62 -1.90 10.67 2.95
N TRP A 63 -2.38 10.24 4.10
CA TRP A 63 -3.38 9.20 4.28
C TRP A 63 -4.62 9.80 4.90
N ILE A 64 -5.70 9.84 4.16
CA ILE A 64 -6.97 10.45 4.57
C ILE A 64 -7.67 9.55 5.57
N ILE A 65 -7.82 10.00 6.80
CA ILE A 65 -8.53 9.30 7.89
C ILE A 65 -9.99 9.72 7.90
N GLY A 66 -10.24 11.00 7.68
CA GLY A 66 -11.59 11.53 7.64
C GLY A 66 -11.71 12.78 6.79
N VAL A 67 -12.90 12.94 6.20
CA VAL A 67 -13.31 14.14 5.47
C VAL A 67 -14.68 14.55 5.98
N GLN A 68 -14.84 15.79 6.35
CA GLN A 68 -16.14 16.32 6.83
C GLN A 68 -17.25 16.08 5.80
N GLY A 69 -18.30 15.37 6.20
CA GLY A 69 -19.42 15.02 5.32
C GLY A 69 -19.13 13.90 4.31
N GLY A 70 -17.95 13.27 4.40
CA GLY A 70 -17.54 12.20 3.50
C GLY A 70 -16.97 11.00 4.23
N HIS A 71 -15.87 10.46 3.70
CA HIS A 71 -15.17 9.29 4.26
C HIS A 71 -14.80 9.47 5.73
N GLN A 72 -14.96 8.41 6.51
CA GLN A 72 -14.48 8.30 7.89
C GLN A 72 -13.94 6.90 8.13
N ALA A 73 -12.68 6.79 8.53
CA ALA A 73 -12.07 5.53 8.91
C ALA A 73 -12.75 4.96 10.17
N LYS A 74 -12.84 3.64 10.24
CA LYS A 74 -13.27 2.95 11.47
C LYS A 74 -12.15 2.97 12.51
N GLY A 75 -12.53 2.90 13.80
CA GLY A 75 -11.60 2.81 14.93
C GLY A 75 -11.29 4.16 15.56
N ASP A 76 -10.43 4.13 16.58
CA ASP A 76 -10.17 5.29 17.44
C ASP A 76 -8.93 6.06 17.02
N TRP A 77 -9.03 7.37 17.08
CA TRP A 77 -7.91 8.27 16.87
C TRP A 77 -6.94 8.23 18.06
N PRO A 78 -5.67 8.65 17.86
CA PRO A 78 -4.73 8.75 18.97
C PRO A 78 -5.19 9.79 19.98
N THR A 79 -5.09 9.43 21.25
CA THR A 79 -5.26 10.38 22.35
C THR A 79 -3.92 11.02 22.64
N PHE A 80 -3.84 12.35 22.54
CA PHE A 80 -2.64 13.12 22.80
C PHE A 80 -2.64 13.65 24.24
N GLY A 81 -1.52 13.45 24.91
CA GLY A 81 -1.27 14.05 26.21
C GLY A 81 -0.72 15.46 26.13
N PRO A 82 -0.48 16.11 27.26
CA PRO A 82 0.16 17.41 27.34
C PRO A 82 1.49 17.40 26.54
N LYS A 83 1.75 18.44 25.78
CA LYS A 83 2.96 18.60 24.92
C LYS A 83 3.11 17.60 23.77
N GLN A 84 2.06 16.85 23.45
CA GLN A 84 2.04 15.95 22.28
C GLN A 84 1.16 16.48 21.15
N TRP A 85 0.47 17.58 21.37
CA TRP A 85 -0.41 18.25 20.42
C TRP A 85 -0.02 19.71 20.25
N VAL A 86 -0.02 20.19 19.02
CA VAL A 86 0.16 21.59 18.66
C VAL A 86 -1.19 22.11 18.21
N GLU A 87 -1.77 23.01 18.99
CA GLU A 87 -3.03 23.67 18.65
C GLU A 87 -2.79 24.78 17.63
N THR A 88 -3.58 24.78 16.58
CA THR A 88 -3.48 25.77 15.48
C THR A 88 -4.76 26.54 15.28
N ASN A 89 -5.90 25.92 15.58
CA ASN A 89 -7.22 26.52 15.49
C ASN A 89 -8.08 26.01 16.65
N VAL A 90 -8.10 26.78 17.76
CA VAL A 90 -8.75 26.41 19.02
C VAL A 90 -8.15 25.08 19.53
N HIS A 91 -8.89 23.96 19.47
CA HIS A 91 -8.43 22.61 19.85
C HIS A 91 -8.01 21.73 18.67
N TYR A 92 -8.16 22.25 17.44
CA TYR A 92 -7.68 21.60 16.24
C TYR A 92 -6.18 21.83 16.06
N GLY A 93 -5.50 20.91 15.36
CA GLY A 93 -4.07 21.02 15.20
C GLY A 93 -3.41 19.75 14.69
N TYR A 94 -2.24 19.45 15.20
CA TYR A 94 -1.48 18.27 14.81
C TYR A 94 -0.62 17.69 15.94
N GLY A 95 -0.30 16.42 15.82
CA GLY A 95 0.57 15.70 16.73
C GLY A 95 1.36 14.61 16.01
N CYS A 96 2.31 14.01 16.71
CA CYS A 96 3.05 12.88 16.18
C CYS A 96 2.41 11.57 16.64
N ALA A 97 2.12 10.65 15.72
CA ALA A 97 1.50 9.37 16.04
C ALA A 97 2.00 8.21 15.19
N CYS A 98 1.85 7.00 15.71
CA CYS A 98 1.95 5.75 14.96
C CYS A 98 0.60 5.06 15.00
N LEU A 99 0.10 4.66 13.85
CA LEU A 99 -1.18 3.99 13.68
C LEU A 99 -0.96 2.60 13.08
N ARG A 100 -1.62 1.59 13.62
CA ARG A 100 -1.76 0.29 13.00
C ARG A 100 -3.08 0.25 12.26
N LEU A 101 -3.06 0.16 10.94
CA LEU A 101 -4.21 0.48 10.14
C LEU A 101 -4.27 -0.33 8.83
N ARG A 102 -5.44 -0.32 8.20
CA ARG A 102 -5.68 -0.80 6.85
C ARG A 102 -5.92 0.39 5.94
N VAL A 103 -5.34 0.39 4.75
CA VAL A 103 -5.48 1.48 3.79
C VAL A 103 -5.99 0.99 2.45
N ASN A 104 -6.68 1.86 1.75
CA ASN A 104 -6.81 1.81 0.30
C ASN A 104 -5.64 2.61 -0.30
N ARG A 105 -4.72 1.91 -0.97
CA ARG A 105 -3.52 2.55 -1.55
C ARG A 105 -3.82 3.36 -2.81
N GLU A 106 -4.91 3.06 -3.49
CA GLU A 106 -5.32 3.76 -4.71
C GLU A 106 -5.92 5.13 -4.39
N SER A 107 -6.82 5.18 -3.40
CA SER A 107 -7.45 6.44 -2.95
C SER A 107 -6.68 7.15 -1.84
N HIS A 108 -5.63 6.53 -1.28
CA HIS A 108 -4.90 7.01 -0.10
C HIS A 108 -5.79 7.18 1.15
N GLU A 109 -6.86 6.43 1.24
CA GLU A 109 -7.77 6.45 2.38
C GLU A 109 -7.42 5.39 3.41
N VAL A 110 -7.52 5.75 4.68
CA VAL A 110 -7.48 4.82 5.81
C VAL A 110 -8.86 4.18 5.95
N ILE A 111 -8.94 2.86 5.84
CA ILE A 111 -10.20 2.11 5.98
C ILE A 111 -10.53 1.90 7.45
N GLU A 112 -9.49 1.52 8.22
CA GLU A 112 -9.64 1.14 9.64
C GLU A 112 -8.37 1.43 10.41
N ILE A 113 -8.51 1.98 11.60
CA ILE A 113 -7.45 2.10 12.60
C ILE A 113 -7.69 1.00 13.63
N GLN A 114 -6.81 -0.01 13.65
CA GLN A 114 -6.87 -1.09 14.63
C GLN A 114 -6.34 -0.64 15.99
N SER A 115 -5.29 0.16 15.99
CA SER A 115 -4.73 0.78 17.19
C SER A 115 -3.96 2.04 16.85
N SER A 116 -3.89 2.96 17.79
CA SER A 116 -3.21 4.23 17.65
C SER A 116 -2.34 4.52 18.87
N ARG A 117 -1.23 5.24 18.67
CA ARG A 117 -0.32 5.64 19.73
C ARG A 117 0.26 7.02 19.44
N ALA A 118 -0.02 7.97 20.32
CA ALA A 118 0.66 9.27 20.31
C ALA A 118 2.16 9.12 20.60
N ARG A 119 2.96 9.97 19.98
CA ARG A 119 4.41 10.02 20.14
C ARG A 119 4.83 11.43 20.54
N PRO A 120 5.99 11.61 21.18
CA PRO A 120 6.55 12.94 21.35
C PRO A 120 6.70 13.68 20.03
N LEU A 121 6.37 14.96 19.95
CA LEU A 121 6.49 15.78 18.74
C LEU A 121 7.89 15.72 18.12
N SER A 122 8.92 15.62 18.96
CA SER A 122 10.31 15.52 18.52
C SER A 122 10.61 14.27 17.68
N VAL A 123 9.80 13.22 17.77
CA VAL A 123 9.97 12.01 16.93
C VAL A 123 9.70 12.34 15.47
N CYS A 124 8.58 13.01 15.19
CA CYS A 124 8.26 13.46 13.84
C CYS A 124 9.16 14.64 13.39
N GLY A 125 9.42 15.59 14.28
CA GLY A 125 10.23 16.77 13.97
C GLY A 125 11.70 16.45 13.62
N LYS A 126 12.25 15.36 14.14
CA LYS A 126 13.62 14.89 13.84
C LYS A 126 13.68 13.99 12.60
N ASP A 127 12.56 13.42 12.15
CA ASP A 127 12.55 12.58 10.95
C ASP A 127 12.68 13.44 9.70
N ARG A 128 13.84 13.28 9.01
CA ARG A 128 14.13 14.04 7.78
C ARG A 128 13.10 13.79 6.68
N ARG A 129 12.48 12.62 6.65
CA ARG A 129 11.48 12.25 5.64
C ARG A 129 10.15 12.95 5.84
N LEU A 130 9.89 13.45 7.04
CA LEU A 130 8.69 14.20 7.39
C LEU A 130 8.87 15.71 7.26
N LYS A 131 10.09 16.21 7.02
CA LYS A 131 10.38 17.66 6.89
C LYS A 131 9.70 18.34 5.70
N ARG A 132 9.22 17.56 4.73
CA ARG A 132 8.47 18.08 3.59
C ARG A 132 7.07 18.58 3.99
N TRP A 133 6.53 18.05 5.08
CA TRP A 133 5.23 18.43 5.58
C TRP A 133 5.34 19.75 6.32
N LYS A 134 4.91 20.81 5.66
CA LYS A 134 4.77 22.15 6.25
C LYS A 134 3.28 22.41 6.37
N PHE A 135 2.84 22.57 7.58
CA PHE A 135 1.45 22.92 7.82
C PHE A 135 1.30 24.44 7.68
N GLU A 136 0.38 24.89 6.85
CA GLU A 136 0.18 26.33 6.57
C GLU A 136 -0.14 27.14 7.81
N TRP A 137 -0.56 26.49 8.86
CA TRP A 137 -0.86 27.07 10.16
C TRP A 137 0.35 27.18 11.10
N GLU A 138 1.52 26.76 10.70
CA GLU A 138 2.78 27.01 11.40
C GLU A 138 3.31 28.43 11.07
N LYS A 139 2.63 29.46 11.55
CA LYS A 139 3.08 30.85 11.44
C LYS A 139 3.52 31.37 12.79
#